data_8f050832ed35ec3cde00fdad9a05b4f3
#
_entry.id   8f050832ed35ec3cde00fdad9a05b4f3
#
_cell.length_a   1.000
_cell.length_b   1.000
_cell.length_c   1.000
_cell.angle_alpha   90.00
_cell.angle_beta   90.00
_cell.angle_gamma   90.00
#
_symmetry.space_group_name_H-M   'P 1'
#
loop_
_entity.id
_entity.type
_entity.pdbx_description
1 polymer ?
#
loop_
_entity_poly.entity_id
_entity_poly.type
_entity_poly.pdbx_seq_one_letter_code
_entity_poly.pdbx_strand_id
1 'polypeptide(L)'
;MLTELADFAPPTLMSQAARLQARQRLFNVVVTNVPGPQFPLYLLGRRLTSIYPVVPLAANQAIGIAVLSYDGRLGFGLLADHDALPDVAALGDMLRASIDDLAAAAGVRPTPRRRRARGANGRVTKTRAPT
;
A
#
# COMPACT_ATOMS: atom_id res chain seq x y z
N MET A 1 19.15 26.23 -12.93
CA MET A 1 18.57 27.43 -13.57
C MET A 1 17.04 27.49 -13.61
N LEU A 2 16.31 26.43 -13.27
CA LEU A 2 14.83 26.46 -13.16
C LEU A 2 14.30 26.69 -11.73
N THR A 3 15.17 26.62 -10.74
CA THR A 3 14.81 26.80 -9.31
C THR A 3 14.76 28.30 -8.90
N GLU A 4 15.44 29.16 -9.57
CA GLU A 4 15.45 30.59 -9.23
C GLU A 4 14.20 31.37 -9.71
N LEU A 5 13.44 30.82 -10.67
CA LEU A 5 12.18 31.42 -11.12
C LEU A 5 11.01 31.20 -10.15
N ALA A 6 11.11 30.24 -9.25
CA ALA A 6 10.08 29.96 -8.27
C ALA A 6 10.04 30.99 -7.13
N ASP A 7 11.16 31.63 -6.81
CA ASP A 7 11.25 32.61 -5.71
C ASP A 7 10.61 33.96 -6.03
N PHE A 8 10.29 34.23 -7.31
CA PHE A 8 9.70 35.50 -7.75
C PHE A 8 8.20 35.44 -8.04
N ALA A 9 7.56 34.29 -7.87
CA ALA A 9 6.13 34.17 -8.14
C ALA A 9 5.30 34.71 -6.96
N PRO A 10 4.36 35.64 -7.19
CA PRO A 10 3.45 36.09 -6.13
C PRO A 10 2.71 34.88 -5.50
N PRO A 11 2.42 34.89 -4.18
CA PRO A 11 1.73 33.79 -3.49
C PRO A 11 0.40 33.39 -4.15
N THR A 12 -0.25 34.32 -4.84
CA THR A 12 -1.48 34.08 -5.60
C THR A 12 -1.28 33.20 -6.83
N LEU A 13 -0.15 33.33 -7.53
CA LEU A 13 0.16 32.48 -8.68
C LEU A 13 0.55 31.05 -8.25
N MET A 14 1.27 30.93 -7.14
CA MET A 14 1.60 29.62 -6.54
C MET A 14 0.34 28.88 -6.06
N SER A 15 -0.60 29.59 -5.45
CA SER A 15 -1.87 29.00 -5.03
C SER A 15 -2.77 28.58 -6.20
N GLN A 16 -2.74 29.33 -7.30
CA GLN A 16 -3.47 28.96 -8.53
C GLN A 16 -2.80 27.78 -9.24
N ALA A 17 -1.48 27.72 -9.32
CA ALA A 17 -0.75 26.59 -9.87
C ALA A 17 -1.01 25.31 -9.06
N ALA A 18 -1.01 25.39 -7.73
CA ALA A 18 -1.37 24.26 -6.86
C ALA A 18 -2.82 23.79 -7.06
N ARG A 19 -3.77 24.72 -7.28
CA ARG A 19 -5.18 24.37 -7.59
C ARG A 19 -5.33 23.74 -8.98
N LEU A 20 -4.55 24.16 -9.95
CA LEU A 20 -4.52 23.56 -11.29
C LEU A 20 -3.90 22.16 -11.24
N GLN A 21 -2.85 21.97 -10.45
CA GLN A 21 -2.25 20.66 -10.22
C GLN A 21 -3.22 19.69 -9.52
N ALA A 22 -4.00 20.16 -8.55
CA ALA A 22 -5.03 19.38 -7.87
C ALA A 22 -6.21 18.98 -8.81
N ARG A 23 -6.38 19.65 -9.96
CA ARG A 23 -7.39 19.32 -10.98
C ARG A 23 -6.87 18.42 -12.11
N GLN A 24 -5.58 18.07 -12.08
CA GLN A 24 -5.03 17.19 -13.10
C GLN A 24 -5.50 15.75 -12.88
N ARG A 25 -6.38 15.28 -13.76
CA ARG A 25 -6.84 13.89 -13.85
C ARG A 25 -5.87 13.04 -14.69
N LEU A 26 -4.57 13.31 -14.61
CA LEU A 26 -3.59 12.66 -15.47
C LEU A 26 -3.29 11.23 -15.05
N PHE A 27 -3.52 10.90 -13.77
CA PHE A 27 -3.19 9.58 -13.22
C PHE A 27 -4.32 9.09 -12.31
N ASN A 28 -4.94 7.96 -12.66
CA ASN A 28 -5.91 7.28 -11.82
C ASN A 28 -5.28 6.20 -10.95
N VAL A 29 -4.06 5.81 -11.27
CA VAL A 29 -3.31 4.74 -10.58
C VAL A 29 -1.91 5.23 -10.27
N VAL A 30 -1.45 4.97 -9.07
CA VAL A 30 -0.06 5.14 -8.67
C VAL A 30 0.50 3.78 -8.26
N VAL A 31 1.62 3.40 -8.85
CA VAL A 31 2.37 2.22 -8.46
C VAL A 31 3.76 2.66 -7.99
N THR A 32 4.08 2.33 -6.74
CA THR A 32 5.39 2.63 -6.16
C THR A 32 6.12 1.34 -5.82
N ASN A 33 7.43 1.33 -6.01
CA ASN A 33 8.30 0.25 -5.57
C ASN A 33 9.46 0.83 -4.75
N VAL A 34 9.54 0.42 -3.49
CA VAL A 34 10.58 0.87 -2.56
C VAL A 34 11.42 -0.32 -2.13
N PRO A 35 12.72 -0.33 -2.43
CA PRO A 35 13.61 -1.34 -1.90
C PRO A 35 13.80 -1.12 -0.40
N GLY A 36 13.44 -2.12 0.40
CA GLY A 36 13.66 -2.11 1.85
C GLY A 36 14.86 -2.94 2.26
N PRO A 37 15.22 -2.95 3.55
CA PRO A 37 16.36 -3.68 4.07
C PRO A 37 16.18 -5.20 3.90
N GLN A 38 17.25 -5.86 3.41
CA GLN A 38 17.25 -7.30 3.17
C GLN A 38 17.83 -8.09 4.36
N PHE A 39 17.75 -7.52 5.55
CA PHE A 39 18.14 -8.12 6.82
C PHE A 39 17.03 -7.93 7.86
N PRO A 40 16.89 -8.83 8.84
CA PRO A 40 15.81 -8.73 9.83
C PRO A 40 15.98 -7.52 10.74
N LEU A 41 14.92 -6.74 10.88
CA LEU A 41 14.81 -5.64 11.84
C LEU A 41 14.18 -6.13 13.15
N TYR A 42 14.55 -5.46 14.23
CA TYR A 42 14.04 -5.75 15.57
C TYR A 42 13.51 -4.47 16.20
N LEU A 43 12.40 -4.58 16.90
CA LEU A 43 11.82 -3.51 17.71
C LEU A 43 11.56 -4.07 19.11
N LEU A 44 12.16 -3.46 20.14
CA LEU A 44 12.05 -3.89 21.54
C LEU A 44 12.33 -5.39 21.73
N GLY A 45 13.37 -5.91 21.07
CA GLY A 45 13.77 -7.31 21.12
C GLY A 45 12.89 -8.27 20.30
N ARG A 46 11.85 -7.78 19.65
CA ARG A 46 10.97 -8.58 18.77
C ARG A 46 11.34 -8.40 17.32
N ARG A 47 11.47 -9.52 16.59
CA ARG A 47 11.73 -9.50 15.15
C ARG A 47 10.51 -8.99 14.39
N LEU A 48 10.74 -8.02 13.51
CA LEU A 48 9.75 -7.58 12.54
C LEU A 48 9.61 -8.67 11.46
N THR A 49 8.41 -9.20 11.28
CA THR A 49 8.17 -10.34 10.39
C THR A 49 7.72 -9.94 8.99
N SER A 50 7.09 -8.79 8.85
CA SER A 50 6.60 -8.28 7.56
C SER A 50 6.30 -6.78 7.66
N ILE A 51 6.47 -6.09 6.53
CA ILE A 51 6.10 -4.69 6.34
C ILE A 51 5.10 -4.63 5.19
N TYR A 52 4.02 -3.87 5.37
CA TYR A 52 3.05 -3.62 4.33
C TYR A 52 3.06 -2.12 4.02
N PRO A 53 3.51 -1.73 2.83
CA PRO A 53 3.55 -0.32 2.45
C PRO A 53 2.15 0.19 2.15
N VAL A 54 1.94 1.48 2.36
CA VAL A 54 0.70 2.18 1.98
C VAL A 54 1.09 3.46 1.26
N VAL A 55 0.47 3.72 0.11
CA VAL A 55 0.55 5.01 -0.58
C VAL A 55 -0.78 5.73 -0.43
N PRO A 56 -0.81 6.95 0.14
CA PRO A 56 -2.03 7.73 0.24
C PRO A 56 -2.58 8.07 -1.14
N LEU A 57 -3.90 8.03 -1.29
CA LEU A 57 -4.56 8.48 -2.51
C LEU A 57 -4.61 10.01 -2.54
N ALA A 58 -4.21 10.60 -3.65
CA ALA A 58 -4.47 12.00 -3.92
C ALA A 58 -5.92 12.18 -4.41
N ALA A 59 -6.39 13.43 -4.43
CA ALA A 59 -7.69 13.75 -5.00
C ALA A 59 -7.79 13.24 -6.45
N ASN A 60 -8.87 12.57 -6.78
CA ASN A 60 -9.17 11.96 -8.08
C ASN A 60 -8.30 10.72 -8.45
N GLN A 61 -7.65 10.08 -7.49
CA GLN A 61 -7.01 8.78 -7.69
C GLN A 61 -7.92 7.66 -7.19
N ALA A 62 -8.16 6.67 -8.04
CA ALA A 62 -9.00 5.53 -7.69
C ALA A 62 -8.23 4.46 -6.92
N ILE A 63 -6.92 4.29 -7.17
CA ILE A 63 -6.12 3.23 -6.56
C ILE A 63 -4.64 3.63 -6.43
N GLY A 64 -4.05 3.20 -5.33
CA GLY A 64 -2.61 3.21 -5.08
C GLY A 64 -2.11 1.80 -4.78
N ILE A 65 -1.05 1.39 -5.47
CA ILE A 65 -0.38 0.12 -5.26
C ILE A 65 1.04 0.41 -4.79
N ALA A 66 1.38 -0.03 -3.59
CA ALA A 66 2.71 0.10 -3.05
C ALA A 66 3.38 -1.27 -2.92
N VAL A 67 4.63 -1.35 -3.34
CA VAL A 67 5.46 -2.55 -3.21
C VAL A 67 6.66 -2.21 -2.36
N LEU A 68 7.01 -3.08 -1.42
CA LEU A 68 8.19 -2.95 -0.59
C LEU A 68 8.85 -4.31 -0.37
N SER A 69 10.15 -4.38 -0.62
CA SER A 69 10.93 -5.58 -0.30
C SER A 69 11.44 -5.51 1.14
N TYR A 70 11.41 -6.64 1.86
CA TYR A 70 11.94 -6.74 3.21
C TYR A 70 12.32 -8.18 3.52
N ASP A 71 13.58 -8.39 3.98
CA ASP A 71 14.09 -9.69 4.44
C ASP A 71 13.74 -10.85 3.49
N GLY A 72 14.01 -10.65 2.17
CA GLY A 72 13.75 -11.63 1.10
C GLY A 72 12.29 -11.80 0.72
N ARG A 73 11.40 -10.89 1.09
CA ARG A 73 9.96 -10.94 0.81
C ARG A 73 9.48 -9.66 0.14
N LEU A 74 8.42 -9.77 -0.65
CA LEU A 74 7.70 -8.62 -1.19
C LEU A 74 6.39 -8.41 -0.41
N GLY A 75 6.21 -7.19 0.10
CA GLY A 75 4.96 -6.73 0.68
C GLY A 75 4.21 -5.87 -0.33
N PHE A 76 2.93 -6.16 -0.54
CA PHE A 76 2.05 -5.36 -1.39
C PHE A 76 1.00 -4.69 -0.52
N GLY A 77 0.79 -3.41 -0.71
CA GLY A 77 -0.29 -2.63 -0.13
C GLY A 77 -1.15 -2.06 -1.26
N LEU A 78 -2.44 -2.35 -1.22
CA LEU A 78 -3.42 -1.80 -2.14
C LEU A 78 -4.36 -0.90 -1.33
N LEU A 79 -4.46 0.35 -1.74
CA LEU A 79 -5.41 1.30 -1.20
C LEU A 79 -6.28 1.81 -2.35
N ALA A 80 -7.58 1.71 -2.22
CA ALA A 80 -8.52 2.13 -3.24
C ALA A 80 -9.61 3.02 -2.65
N ASP A 81 -10.14 3.89 -3.48
CA ASP A 81 -11.39 4.59 -3.21
C ASP A 81 -12.53 3.56 -3.21
N HIS A 82 -13.28 3.48 -2.13
CA HIS A 82 -14.34 2.49 -1.94
C HIS A 82 -15.45 2.59 -2.99
N ASP A 83 -15.79 3.81 -3.41
CA ASP A 83 -16.88 4.04 -4.36
C ASP A 83 -16.44 3.76 -5.81
N ALA A 84 -15.14 4.03 -6.10
CA ALA A 84 -14.59 3.80 -7.43
C ALA A 84 -14.16 2.33 -7.65
N LEU A 85 -13.69 1.63 -6.60
CA LEU A 85 -13.17 0.26 -6.69
C LEU A 85 -13.53 -0.55 -5.43
N PRO A 86 -14.81 -0.94 -5.26
CA PRO A 86 -15.27 -1.68 -4.07
C PRO A 86 -14.68 -3.10 -3.97
N ASP A 87 -14.20 -3.64 -5.07
CA ASP A 87 -13.67 -5.01 -5.19
C ASP A 87 -12.13 -5.08 -5.19
N VAL A 88 -11.45 -4.12 -4.55
CA VAL A 88 -9.97 -4.10 -4.45
C VAL A 88 -9.38 -5.41 -3.89
N ALA A 89 -10.15 -6.16 -3.12
CA ALA A 89 -9.73 -7.47 -2.61
C ALA A 89 -9.54 -8.49 -3.75
N ALA A 90 -10.41 -8.49 -4.76
CA ALA A 90 -10.29 -9.35 -5.93
C ALA A 90 -9.04 -9.02 -6.74
N LEU A 91 -8.71 -7.72 -6.89
CA LEU A 91 -7.46 -7.30 -7.51
C LEU A 91 -6.24 -7.83 -6.73
N GLY A 92 -6.31 -7.84 -5.40
CA GLY A 92 -5.25 -8.41 -4.55
C GLY A 92 -5.04 -9.91 -4.78
N ASP A 93 -6.11 -10.66 -4.99
CA ASP A 93 -6.04 -12.09 -5.28
C ASP A 93 -5.50 -12.36 -6.70
N MET A 94 -5.93 -11.59 -7.71
CA MET A 94 -5.40 -11.67 -9.09
C MET A 94 -3.90 -11.32 -9.13
N LEU A 95 -3.49 -10.27 -8.44
CA LEU A 95 -2.08 -9.88 -8.33
C LEU A 95 -1.23 -11.00 -7.73
N ARG A 96 -1.75 -11.65 -6.68
CA ARG A 96 -1.06 -12.79 -6.07
C ARG A 96 -0.90 -13.95 -7.04
N ALA A 97 -1.98 -14.34 -7.75
CA ALA A 97 -1.94 -15.41 -8.74
C ALA A 97 -0.91 -15.12 -9.83
N SER A 98 -0.90 -13.89 -10.36
CA SER A 98 0.07 -13.48 -11.39
C SER A 98 1.53 -13.54 -10.91
N ILE A 99 1.78 -13.21 -9.64
CA ILE A 99 3.13 -13.32 -9.06
C ILE A 99 3.53 -14.78 -8.86
N ASP A 100 2.61 -15.64 -8.44
CA ASP A 100 2.87 -17.07 -8.30
C ASP A 100 3.15 -17.71 -9.67
N ASP A 101 2.44 -17.34 -10.73
CA ASP A 101 2.69 -17.76 -12.10
C ASP A 101 4.06 -17.29 -12.61
N LEU A 102 4.42 -16.04 -12.35
CA LEU A 102 5.72 -15.49 -12.71
C LEU A 102 6.86 -16.22 -11.97
N ALA A 103 6.69 -16.50 -10.69
CA ALA A 103 7.65 -17.25 -9.90
C ALA A 103 7.83 -18.68 -10.44
N ALA A 104 6.74 -19.35 -10.83
CA ALA A 104 6.76 -20.67 -11.43
C ALA A 104 7.50 -20.65 -12.79
N ALA A 105 7.23 -19.67 -13.64
CA ALA A 105 7.90 -19.50 -14.93
C ALA A 105 9.41 -19.21 -14.76
N ALA A 106 9.80 -18.52 -13.70
CA ALA A 106 11.19 -18.25 -13.35
C ALA A 106 11.89 -19.43 -12.62
N GLY A 107 11.21 -20.55 -12.38
CA GLY A 107 11.75 -21.68 -11.62
C GLY A 107 11.96 -21.40 -10.12
N VAL A 108 11.40 -20.31 -9.60
CA VAL A 108 11.49 -19.92 -8.20
C VAL A 108 10.39 -20.61 -7.41
N ARG A 109 10.74 -21.38 -6.39
CA ARG A 109 9.74 -21.98 -5.49
C ARG A 109 9.26 -20.94 -4.48
N PRO A 110 7.97 -20.61 -4.44
CA PRO A 110 7.43 -19.71 -3.41
C PRO A 110 7.69 -20.27 -2.01
N THR A 111 8.22 -19.46 -1.12
CA THR A 111 8.37 -19.87 0.29
C THR A 111 6.98 -20.06 0.89
N PRO A 112 6.65 -21.24 1.47
CA PRO A 112 5.32 -21.51 1.98
C PRO A 112 4.97 -20.49 3.07
N ARG A 113 3.88 -19.75 2.87
CA ARG A 113 3.37 -18.78 3.82
C ARG A 113 2.87 -19.52 5.05
N ARG A 114 3.47 -19.27 6.21
CA ARG A 114 2.94 -19.74 7.49
C ARG A 114 1.52 -19.17 7.66
N ARG A 115 0.51 -20.01 7.41
CA ARG A 115 -0.91 -19.65 7.52
C ARG A 115 -1.16 -19.11 8.91
N ARG A 116 -1.42 -17.80 9.05
CA ARG A 116 -1.89 -17.25 10.32
C ARG A 116 -3.19 -17.98 10.64
N ALA A 117 -3.23 -18.74 11.73
CA ALA A 117 -4.48 -19.25 12.26
C ALA A 117 -5.42 -18.04 12.43
N ARG A 118 -6.54 -18.09 11.71
CA ARG A 118 -7.62 -17.10 11.81
C ARG A 118 -8.03 -17.12 13.27
N GLY A 119 -7.62 -16.10 14.05
CA GLY A 119 -7.91 -15.99 15.46
C GLY A 119 -9.41 -16.18 15.65
N ALA A 120 -9.76 -17.17 16.48
CA ALA A 120 -11.13 -17.41 16.89
C ALA A 120 -11.72 -16.08 17.37
N ASN A 121 -12.72 -15.64 16.66
CA ASN A 121 -13.50 -14.44 16.95
C ASN A 121 -13.97 -14.55 18.41
N GLY A 122 -13.45 -13.68 19.28
CA GLY A 122 -13.83 -13.64 20.68
C GLY A 122 -15.33 -13.49 20.81
N ARG A 123 -15.94 -14.55 21.32
CA ARG A 123 -17.34 -14.59 21.74
C ARG A 123 -17.49 -13.53 22.83
N VAL A 124 -18.06 -12.38 22.49
CA VAL A 124 -18.50 -11.40 23.47
C VAL A 124 -19.62 -12.04 24.28
N THR A 125 -19.32 -12.53 25.46
CA THR A 125 -20.32 -12.96 26.45
C THR A 125 -21.00 -11.70 26.98
N LYS A 126 -22.25 -11.52 26.60
CA LYS A 126 -23.16 -10.50 27.11
C LYS A 126 -23.44 -10.82 28.56
N THR A 127 -22.74 -10.16 29.48
CA THR A 127 -23.05 -10.24 30.93
C THR A 127 -24.38 -9.58 31.19
N ARG A 128 -25.36 -10.37 31.59
CA ARG A 128 -26.70 -9.93 32.00
C ARG A 128 -26.58 -9.38 33.41
N ALA A 129 -26.95 -8.09 33.60
CA ALA A 129 -27.04 -7.49 34.92
C ALA A 129 -28.16 -8.10 35.75
N PRO A 130 -27.97 -8.31 37.06
CA PRO A 130 -29.02 -8.74 37.94
C PRO A 130 -29.94 -7.56 38.30
N THR A 131 -31.23 -7.83 38.34
CA THR A 131 -32.31 -6.97 38.90
C THR A 131 -32.15 -6.74 40.38
#